data_80c81e48e547c6b602f304cdce9c307d
#
_entry.id   80c81e48e547c6b602f304cdce9c307d
#
_cell.length_a   1.000
_cell.length_b   1.000
_cell.length_c   1.000
_cell.angle_alpha   90.00
_cell.angle_beta   90.00
_cell.angle_gamma   90.00
#
_symmetry.space_group_name_H-M   'P 1'
#
loop_
_entity.id
_entity.type
_entity.pdbx_description
1 polymer ?
#
loop_
_entity_poly.entity_id
_entity_poly.type
_entity_poly.pdbx_seq_one_letter_code
_entity_poly.pdbx_strand_id
1 'polypeptide(L)'
;MTSPTDLTSPAGTASPADLPRDPYRLVVLDMAGTTVADGGLVEQAFSAAAQRLGVRPGSDEHARRLAYVRATMGESKISVFRHLFGDEDRAQYANTAFEEAYGELVDGGRIAPLPGAREAVERLASEGRTVVLTTGFARTTQDAILAALGWQDLVPLTLCPADAGGRGRPFPDMVLAAFLRTGAVADVRRTVVAGDTSYDMLSGVRSGAGIVAGVLTGAHDRDRLARHGATHVLGSVAELPDLIARAEAAEAPGPVAGAEA
;
A
#
# COMPACT_ATOMS: atom_id res chain seq x y z
N MET A 1 -43.91 -46.88 32.31
CA MET A 1 -42.89 -46.11 33.08
C MET A 1 -41.62 -46.11 32.27
N THR A 2 -41.45 -45.11 31.50
CA THR A 2 -40.20 -44.88 30.70
C THR A 2 -39.54 -43.62 31.25
N SER A 3 -38.35 -43.78 31.76
CA SER A 3 -37.50 -42.69 32.30
C SER A 3 -37.07 -41.72 31.21
N PRO A 4 -36.95 -40.42 31.50
CA PRO A 4 -36.45 -39.45 30.54
C PRO A 4 -34.93 -39.55 30.44
N THR A 5 -34.44 -39.55 29.19
CA THR A 5 -33.04 -39.56 28.82
C THR A 5 -32.43 -38.21 29.12
N ASP A 6 -31.36 -38.21 29.91
CA ASP A 6 -30.53 -37.06 30.24
C ASP A 6 -29.87 -36.48 28.98
N LEU A 7 -30.26 -35.29 28.59
CA LEU A 7 -29.57 -34.52 27.54
C LEU A 7 -28.38 -33.83 28.18
N THR A 8 -27.22 -34.45 28.04
CA THR A 8 -25.92 -33.84 28.36
C THR A 8 -25.76 -32.50 27.61
N SER A 9 -25.58 -31.44 28.37
CA SER A 9 -25.22 -30.09 27.85
C SER A 9 -24.05 -30.17 26.86
N PRO A 10 -24.13 -29.49 25.72
CA PRO A 10 -22.97 -29.42 24.83
C PRO A 10 -21.84 -28.65 25.51
N ALA A 11 -20.62 -29.17 25.35
CA ALA A 11 -19.38 -28.56 25.80
C ALA A 11 -19.32 -27.08 25.43
N GLY A 12 -18.93 -26.24 26.37
CA GLY A 12 -18.90 -24.80 26.21
C GLY A 12 -18.16 -24.40 24.94
N THR A 13 -18.87 -23.69 24.07
CA THR A 13 -18.28 -23.04 22.90
C THR A 13 -17.33 -21.95 23.41
N ALA A 14 -16.06 -22.07 23.11
CA ALA A 14 -15.06 -21.05 23.39
C ALA A 14 -15.57 -19.70 22.87
N SER A 15 -15.43 -18.65 23.66
CA SER A 15 -15.76 -17.30 23.25
C SER A 15 -14.94 -16.94 22.01
N PRO A 16 -15.48 -16.17 21.03
CA PRO A 16 -14.67 -15.67 19.92
C PRO A 16 -13.40 -14.90 20.35
N ALA A 17 -13.35 -14.44 21.61
CA ALA A 17 -12.19 -13.80 22.21
C ALA A 17 -11.08 -14.79 22.63
N ASP A 18 -11.40 -16.08 22.77
CA ASP A 18 -10.46 -17.12 23.26
C ASP A 18 -9.78 -17.90 22.14
N LEU A 19 -10.12 -17.61 20.86
CA LEU A 19 -9.44 -18.24 19.73
C LEU A 19 -8.08 -17.56 19.51
N PRO A 20 -7.02 -18.35 19.26
CA PRO A 20 -5.72 -17.77 18.88
C PRO A 20 -5.91 -16.89 17.65
N ARG A 21 -5.45 -15.66 17.74
CA ARG A 21 -5.56 -14.72 16.62
C ARG A 21 -4.61 -15.15 15.51
N ASP A 22 -5.13 -15.22 14.28
CA ASP A 22 -4.31 -15.51 13.12
C ASP A 22 -3.18 -14.48 12.96
N PRO A 23 -1.99 -14.89 12.52
CA PRO A 23 -0.90 -13.96 12.27
C PRO A 23 -1.22 -12.99 11.12
N TYR A 24 -0.50 -11.86 11.06
CA TYR A 24 -0.58 -10.91 9.96
C TYR A 24 0.13 -11.48 8.71
N ARG A 25 -0.59 -12.20 7.85
CA ARG A 25 -0.02 -12.91 6.70
C ARG A 25 -0.12 -12.16 5.37
N LEU A 26 -0.98 -11.14 5.25
CA LEU A 26 -1.06 -10.31 4.06
C LEU A 26 -0.42 -8.95 4.34
N VAL A 27 0.59 -8.58 3.53
CA VAL A 27 1.29 -7.30 3.62
C VAL A 27 1.19 -6.59 2.28
N VAL A 28 0.53 -5.44 2.26
CA VAL A 28 0.30 -4.61 1.08
C VAL A 28 1.16 -3.36 1.18
N LEU A 29 2.13 -3.23 0.29
CA LEU A 29 3.11 -2.14 0.29
C LEU A 29 2.91 -1.22 -0.90
N ASP A 30 3.02 0.08 -0.69
CA ASP A 30 3.20 1.03 -1.77
C ASP A 30 4.59 0.91 -2.40
N MET A 31 4.73 1.44 -3.62
CA MET A 31 6.01 1.45 -4.34
C MET A 31 6.75 2.77 -4.15
N ALA A 32 6.33 3.84 -4.82
CA ALA A 32 7.07 5.11 -4.88
C ALA A 32 7.07 5.83 -3.52
N GLY A 33 8.25 6.06 -2.94
CA GLY A 33 8.39 6.66 -1.61
C GLY A 33 8.33 5.65 -0.45
N THR A 34 7.96 4.40 -0.71
CA THR A 34 7.84 3.33 0.29
C THR A 34 8.85 2.21 0.06
N THR A 35 8.86 1.58 -1.11
CA THR A 35 9.82 0.53 -1.49
C THR A 35 10.77 0.99 -2.59
N VAL A 36 10.38 1.99 -3.37
CA VAL A 36 11.13 2.53 -4.52
C VAL A 36 11.36 4.02 -4.29
N ALA A 37 12.58 4.48 -4.52
CA ALA A 37 12.93 5.90 -4.42
C ALA A 37 12.25 6.70 -5.53
N ASP A 38 11.43 7.71 -5.17
CA ASP A 38 10.83 8.59 -6.17
C ASP A 38 11.86 9.58 -6.74
N GLY A 39 12.75 10.12 -5.92
CA GLY A 39 13.80 11.05 -6.36
C GLY A 39 13.29 12.28 -7.14
N GLY A 40 12.00 12.63 -7.00
CA GLY A 40 11.34 13.71 -7.73
C GLY A 40 10.96 13.34 -9.18
N LEU A 41 10.96 12.06 -9.54
CA LEU A 41 10.63 11.58 -10.89
C LEU A 41 9.17 11.85 -11.24
N VAL A 42 8.25 11.73 -10.29
CA VAL A 42 6.82 12.07 -10.49
C VAL A 42 6.67 13.53 -10.90
N GLU A 43 7.35 14.45 -10.25
CA GLU A 43 7.27 15.89 -10.59
C GLU A 43 7.89 16.20 -11.95
N GLN A 44 9.01 15.53 -12.28
CA GLN A 44 9.68 15.68 -13.59
C GLN A 44 8.78 15.17 -14.73
N ALA A 45 8.23 13.98 -14.60
CA ALA A 45 7.31 13.41 -15.59
C ALA A 45 6.03 14.24 -15.73
N PHE A 46 5.48 14.73 -14.60
CA PHE A 46 4.34 15.66 -14.62
C PHE A 46 4.67 16.95 -15.39
N SER A 47 5.82 17.55 -15.14
CA SER A 47 6.25 18.78 -15.83
C SER A 47 6.39 18.56 -17.33
N ALA A 48 6.93 17.41 -17.75
CA ALA A 48 7.04 17.03 -19.16
C ALA A 48 5.64 16.84 -19.80
N ALA A 49 4.73 16.15 -19.13
CA ALA A 49 3.35 15.98 -19.60
C ALA A 49 2.60 17.33 -19.71
N ALA A 50 2.73 18.18 -18.69
CA ALA A 50 2.10 19.51 -18.70
C ALA A 50 2.61 20.38 -19.86
N GLN A 51 3.91 20.29 -20.16
CA GLN A 51 4.50 21.00 -21.29
C GLN A 51 3.95 20.54 -22.64
N ARG A 52 3.71 19.26 -22.83
CA ARG A 52 3.06 18.70 -24.05
C ARG A 52 1.63 19.22 -24.22
N LEU A 53 0.95 19.61 -23.14
CA LEU A 53 -0.36 20.24 -23.15
C LEU A 53 -0.32 21.78 -23.22
N GLY A 54 0.84 22.35 -23.51
CA GLY A 54 1.01 23.79 -23.68
C GLY A 54 1.21 24.59 -22.40
N VAL A 55 1.35 23.93 -21.23
CA VAL A 55 1.68 24.61 -19.97
C VAL A 55 3.15 24.96 -19.95
N ARG A 56 3.46 26.27 -19.94
CA ARG A 56 4.85 26.74 -19.97
C ARG A 56 5.55 26.42 -18.65
N PRO A 57 6.70 25.70 -18.66
CA PRO A 57 7.50 25.49 -17.47
C PRO A 57 7.87 26.81 -16.78
N GLY A 58 7.78 26.84 -15.43
CA GLY A 58 8.08 28.03 -14.63
C GLY A 58 6.99 29.11 -14.64
N SER A 59 5.86 28.93 -15.36
CA SER A 59 4.72 29.83 -15.27
C SER A 59 3.94 29.65 -13.96
N ASP A 60 3.14 30.65 -13.57
CA ASP A 60 2.24 30.56 -12.43
C ASP A 60 1.25 29.38 -12.56
N GLU A 61 0.81 29.10 -13.78
CA GLU A 61 -0.05 27.94 -14.05
C GLU A 61 0.68 26.63 -13.75
N HIS A 62 1.91 26.47 -14.23
CA HIS A 62 2.76 25.30 -13.95
C HIS A 62 2.97 25.15 -12.43
N ALA A 63 3.31 26.24 -11.74
CA ALA A 63 3.52 26.22 -10.30
C ALA A 63 2.27 25.78 -9.52
N ARG A 64 1.08 26.31 -9.88
CA ARG A 64 -0.19 25.89 -9.25
C ARG A 64 -0.50 24.43 -9.49
N ARG A 65 -0.33 23.93 -10.72
CA ARG A 65 -0.58 22.52 -11.07
C ARG A 65 0.39 21.58 -10.35
N LEU A 66 1.67 21.95 -10.29
CA LEU A 66 2.69 21.18 -9.56
C LEU A 66 2.40 21.16 -8.05
N ALA A 67 1.95 22.26 -7.48
CA ALA A 67 1.52 22.31 -6.08
C ALA A 67 0.35 21.34 -5.80
N TYR A 68 -0.60 21.22 -6.73
CA TYR A 68 -1.69 20.24 -6.63
C TYR A 68 -1.16 18.80 -6.70
N VAL A 69 -0.24 18.50 -7.64
CA VAL A 69 0.39 17.17 -7.74
C VAL A 69 1.07 16.78 -6.42
N ARG A 70 1.82 17.71 -5.81
CA ARG A 70 2.46 17.49 -4.50
C ARG A 70 1.44 17.24 -3.38
N ALA A 71 0.35 18.01 -3.38
CA ALA A 71 -0.72 17.86 -2.38
C ALA A 71 -1.47 16.52 -2.50
N THR A 72 -1.52 15.96 -3.71
CA THR A 72 -2.22 14.70 -4.04
C THR A 72 -1.27 13.54 -4.34
N MET A 73 -0.01 13.62 -3.86
CA MET A 73 0.94 12.52 -4.01
C MET A 73 0.35 11.23 -3.43
N GLY A 74 0.49 10.11 -4.16
CA GLY A 74 -0.12 8.82 -3.80
C GLY A 74 -1.49 8.56 -4.44
N GLU A 75 -2.18 9.58 -4.97
CA GLU A 75 -3.42 9.41 -5.74
C GLU A 75 -3.15 8.81 -7.13
N SER A 76 -4.15 8.15 -7.70
CA SER A 76 -4.12 7.68 -9.09
C SER A 76 -3.85 8.83 -10.05
N LYS A 77 -2.88 8.67 -10.96
CA LYS A 77 -2.45 9.75 -11.86
C LYS A 77 -3.58 10.25 -12.77
N ILE A 78 -4.41 9.36 -13.27
CA ILE A 78 -5.57 9.77 -14.08
C ILE A 78 -6.57 10.62 -13.28
N SER A 79 -6.78 10.35 -11.97
CA SER A 79 -7.63 11.19 -11.12
C SER A 79 -7.05 12.59 -10.96
N VAL A 80 -5.74 12.70 -10.75
CA VAL A 80 -5.02 13.98 -10.68
C VAL A 80 -5.19 14.76 -11.99
N PHE A 81 -5.02 14.11 -13.14
CA PHE A 81 -5.15 14.78 -14.45
C PHE A 81 -6.60 15.19 -14.76
N ARG A 82 -7.60 14.39 -14.40
CA ARG A 82 -9.02 14.77 -14.50
C ARG A 82 -9.32 16.06 -13.74
N HIS A 83 -8.80 16.17 -12.53
CA HIS A 83 -8.97 17.40 -11.74
C HIS A 83 -8.28 18.60 -12.39
N LEU A 84 -7.04 18.41 -12.88
CA LEU A 84 -6.22 19.50 -13.40
C LEU A 84 -6.69 20.04 -14.77
N PHE A 85 -7.29 19.18 -15.59
CA PHE A 85 -7.65 19.55 -16.96
C PHE A 85 -9.15 19.66 -17.19
N GLY A 86 -10.00 19.05 -16.33
CA GLY A 86 -11.46 19.19 -16.36
C GLY A 86 -12.15 18.57 -17.59
N ASP A 87 -11.40 17.95 -18.48
CA ASP A 87 -11.82 17.31 -19.72
C ASP A 87 -11.19 15.93 -19.82
N GLU A 88 -11.98 14.90 -20.13
CA GLU A 88 -11.53 13.52 -20.11
C GLU A 88 -10.45 13.23 -21.17
N ASP A 89 -10.64 13.73 -22.40
CA ASP A 89 -9.68 13.48 -23.48
C ASP A 89 -8.31 14.12 -23.15
N ARG A 90 -8.34 15.33 -22.61
CA ARG A 90 -7.12 16.01 -22.15
C ARG A 90 -6.48 15.31 -20.96
N ALA A 91 -7.28 14.80 -20.03
CA ALA A 91 -6.78 14.04 -18.88
C ALA A 91 -6.11 12.73 -19.33
N GLN A 92 -6.71 12.00 -20.24
CA GLN A 92 -6.14 10.79 -20.83
C GLN A 92 -4.85 11.08 -21.61
N TYR A 93 -4.83 12.13 -22.41
CA TYR A 93 -3.63 12.54 -23.12
C TYR A 93 -2.50 12.93 -22.16
N ALA A 94 -2.83 13.69 -21.10
CA ALA A 94 -1.85 14.05 -20.07
C ALA A 94 -1.32 12.83 -19.31
N ASN A 95 -2.19 11.87 -19.01
CA ASN A 95 -1.79 10.62 -18.36
C ASN A 95 -0.84 9.80 -19.25
N THR A 96 -1.16 9.65 -20.52
CA THR A 96 -0.28 8.96 -21.48
C THR A 96 1.07 9.68 -21.59
N ALA A 97 1.07 11.01 -21.74
CA ALA A 97 2.29 11.79 -21.80
C ALA A 97 3.15 11.70 -20.51
N PHE A 98 2.49 11.59 -19.36
CA PHE A 98 3.16 11.36 -18.08
C PHE A 98 3.82 9.96 -18.02
N GLU A 99 3.09 8.92 -18.44
CA GLU A 99 3.59 7.55 -18.43
C GLU A 99 4.80 7.38 -19.37
N GLU A 100 4.74 7.98 -20.56
CA GLU A 100 5.88 8.01 -21.50
C GLU A 100 7.09 8.71 -20.87
N ALA A 101 6.90 9.92 -20.31
CA ALA A 101 7.98 10.67 -19.69
C ALA A 101 8.56 9.96 -18.46
N TYR A 102 7.71 9.29 -17.67
CA TYR A 102 8.18 8.52 -16.53
C TYR A 102 8.97 7.27 -17.00
N GLY A 103 8.48 6.59 -18.03
CA GLY A 103 9.18 5.47 -18.67
C GLY A 103 10.59 5.86 -19.16
N GLU A 104 10.73 7.00 -19.84
CA GLU A 104 12.04 7.53 -20.26
C GLU A 104 13.01 7.75 -19.07
N LEU A 105 12.50 8.20 -17.91
CA LEU A 105 13.29 8.36 -16.70
C LEU A 105 13.70 7.01 -16.09
N VAL A 106 12.82 6.02 -16.13
CA VAL A 106 13.12 4.64 -15.71
C VAL A 106 14.19 4.02 -16.58
N ASP A 107 14.05 4.10 -17.90
CA ASP A 107 15.00 3.58 -18.89
C ASP A 107 16.37 4.29 -18.79
N GLY A 108 16.37 5.55 -18.36
CA GLY A 108 17.57 6.32 -18.06
C GLY A 108 18.28 5.91 -16.75
N GLY A 109 17.84 4.83 -16.09
CA GLY A 109 18.47 4.30 -14.87
C GLY A 109 18.24 5.17 -13.63
N ARG A 110 17.18 5.98 -13.62
CA ARG A 110 16.86 6.92 -12.53
C ARG A 110 16.11 6.26 -11.38
N ILE A 111 15.68 4.99 -11.54
CA ILE A 111 14.96 4.25 -10.53
C ILE A 111 15.91 3.45 -9.64
N ALA A 112 15.65 3.42 -8.33
CA ALA A 112 16.41 2.62 -7.37
C ALA A 112 15.49 2.14 -6.24
N PRO A 113 15.78 1.00 -5.59
CA PRO A 113 15.08 0.64 -4.38
C PRO A 113 15.43 1.60 -3.25
N LEU A 114 14.51 1.81 -2.32
CA LEU A 114 14.86 2.45 -1.05
C LEU A 114 15.74 1.51 -0.20
N PRO A 115 16.67 2.05 0.60
CA PRO A 115 17.56 1.24 1.43
C PRO A 115 16.78 0.27 2.33
N GLY A 116 17.14 -1.02 2.30
CA GLY A 116 16.50 -2.07 3.09
C GLY A 116 15.13 -2.52 2.60
N ALA A 117 14.60 -1.95 1.51
CA ALA A 117 13.24 -2.28 1.04
C ALA A 117 13.17 -3.70 0.46
N ARG A 118 14.15 -4.09 -0.37
CA ARG A 118 14.21 -5.44 -0.93
C ARG A 118 14.33 -6.49 0.17
N GLU A 119 15.27 -6.25 1.08
CA GLU A 119 15.54 -7.14 2.22
C GLU A 119 14.31 -7.29 3.12
N ALA A 120 13.55 -6.21 3.34
CA ALA A 120 12.30 -6.27 4.10
C ALA A 120 11.25 -7.14 3.40
N VAL A 121 11.07 -7.00 2.08
CA VAL A 121 10.15 -7.83 1.29
C VAL A 121 10.56 -9.30 1.34
N GLU A 122 11.83 -9.60 1.11
CA GLU A 122 12.38 -10.96 1.16
C GLU A 122 12.25 -11.59 2.55
N ARG A 123 12.50 -10.82 3.61
CA ARG A 123 12.31 -11.26 5.00
C ARG A 123 10.84 -11.56 5.31
N LEU A 124 9.91 -10.68 4.95
CA LEU A 124 8.47 -10.90 5.12
C LEU A 124 8.01 -12.17 4.40
N ALA A 125 8.49 -12.40 3.18
CA ALA A 125 8.19 -13.61 2.42
C ALA A 125 8.77 -14.86 3.09
N SER A 126 10.00 -14.81 3.58
CA SER A 126 10.65 -15.94 4.29
C SER A 126 9.96 -16.27 5.62
N GLU A 127 9.32 -15.29 6.25
CA GLU A 127 8.48 -15.47 7.45
C GLU A 127 7.08 -16.03 7.12
N GLY A 128 6.82 -16.40 5.85
CA GLY A 128 5.55 -16.99 5.40
C GLY A 128 4.44 -15.96 5.18
N ARG A 129 4.78 -14.69 4.97
CA ARG A 129 3.81 -13.63 4.65
C ARG A 129 3.70 -13.46 3.15
N THR A 130 2.50 -13.20 2.66
CA THR A 130 2.24 -12.83 1.27
C THR A 130 2.39 -11.33 1.12
N VAL A 131 3.41 -10.90 0.38
CA VAL A 131 3.64 -9.49 0.08
C VAL A 131 3.03 -9.14 -1.27
N VAL A 132 2.31 -8.02 -1.32
CA VAL A 132 1.71 -7.45 -2.54
C VAL A 132 2.21 -6.02 -2.69
N LEU A 133 2.73 -5.68 -3.87
CA LEU A 133 3.08 -4.31 -4.20
C LEU A 133 1.90 -3.60 -4.88
N THR A 134 1.63 -2.37 -4.48
CA THR A 134 0.56 -1.54 -5.05
C THR A 134 1.10 -0.19 -5.47
N THR A 135 0.50 0.42 -6.49
CA THR A 135 0.90 1.75 -6.95
C THR A 135 -0.28 2.55 -7.49
N GLY A 136 -0.14 3.87 -7.52
CA GLY A 136 -1.06 4.77 -8.23
C GLY A 136 -0.73 4.97 -9.72
N PHE A 137 0.34 4.35 -10.23
CA PHE A 137 0.70 4.37 -11.65
C PHE A 137 -0.17 3.43 -12.49
N ALA A 138 -0.10 3.57 -13.81
CA ALA A 138 -0.64 2.59 -14.72
C ALA A 138 0.19 1.29 -14.73
N ARG A 139 -0.40 0.22 -15.27
CA ARG A 139 0.27 -1.09 -15.36
C ARG A 139 1.59 -1.02 -16.10
N THR A 140 1.64 -0.32 -17.23
CA THR A 140 2.86 -0.17 -18.04
C THR A 140 4.00 0.46 -17.27
N THR A 141 3.73 1.51 -16.50
CA THR A 141 4.73 2.19 -15.66
C THR A 141 5.17 1.28 -14.51
N GLN A 142 4.23 0.57 -13.86
CA GLN A 142 4.55 -0.39 -12.80
C GLN A 142 5.49 -1.49 -13.31
N ASP A 143 5.17 -2.09 -14.45
CA ASP A 143 5.97 -3.17 -15.04
C ASP A 143 7.36 -2.68 -15.44
N ALA A 144 7.49 -1.47 -15.98
CA ALA A 144 8.78 -0.86 -16.29
C ALA A 144 9.65 -0.65 -15.03
N ILE A 145 9.06 -0.14 -13.93
CA ILE A 145 9.75 0.00 -12.64
C ILE A 145 10.25 -1.35 -12.13
N LEU A 146 9.37 -2.36 -12.11
CA LEU A 146 9.72 -3.71 -11.65
C LEU A 146 10.83 -4.33 -12.50
N ALA A 147 10.78 -4.15 -13.82
CA ALA A 147 11.81 -4.62 -14.74
C ALA A 147 13.17 -3.93 -14.48
N ALA A 148 13.18 -2.61 -14.32
CA ALA A 148 14.38 -1.84 -14.06
C ALA A 148 15.06 -2.23 -12.74
N LEU A 149 14.27 -2.63 -11.73
CA LEU A 149 14.77 -3.08 -10.42
C LEU A 149 15.11 -4.58 -10.38
N GLY A 150 14.75 -5.37 -11.39
CA GLY A 150 14.83 -6.84 -11.35
C GLY A 150 13.90 -7.43 -10.28
N TRP A 151 12.69 -6.86 -10.15
CA TRP A 151 11.70 -7.23 -9.12
C TRP A 151 10.45 -7.92 -9.68
N GLN A 152 10.48 -8.37 -10.95
CA GLN A 152 9.33 -8.99 -11.60
C GLN A 152 8.82 -10.22 -10.82
N ASP A 153 9.75 -10.98 -10.22
CA ASP A 153 9.44 -12.20 -9.47
C ASP A 153 9.63 -12.03 -7.93
N LEU A 154 9.82 -10.79 -7.46
CA LEU A 154 10.06 -10.52 -6.03
C LEU A 154 8.82 -10.80 -5.18
N VAL A 155 7.64 -10.54 -5.71
CA VAL A 155 6.35 -10.74 -5.04
C VAL A 155 5.37 -11.49 -5.94
N PRO A 156 4.44 -12.28 -5.36
CA PRO A 156 3.49 -13.08 -6.14
C PRO A 156 2.41 -12.25 -6.85
N LEU A 157 2.20 -11.01 -6.39
CA LEU A 157 1.13 -10.15 -6.93
C LEU A 157 1.54 -8.68 -6.85
N THR A 158 1.28 -7.96 -7.94
CA THR A 158 1.37 -6.51 -8.01
C THR A 158 0.06 -5.94 -8.52
N LEU A 159 -0.39 -4.80 -7.99
CA LEU A 159 -1.66 -4.19 -8.33
C LEU A 159 -1.52 -2.71 -8.64
N CYS A 160 -2.24 -2.28 -9.65
CA CYS A 160 -2.48 -0.88 -9.99
C CYS A 160 -4.00 -0.60 -9.98
N PRO A 161 -4.47 0.65 -10.13
CA PRO A 161 -5.90 0.96 -10.11
C PRO A 161 -6.73 0.15 -11.11
N ALA A 162 -6.18 -0.14 -12.31
CA ALA A 162 -6.88 -0.92 -13.34
C ALA A 162 -7.21 -2.35 -12.88
N ASP A 163 -6.42 -2.94 -11.99
CA ASP A 163 -6.64 -4.29 -11.47
C ASP A 163 -7.74 -4.36 -10.40
N ALA A 164 -8.17 -3.20 -9.88
CA ALA A 164 -9.09 -3.05 -8.78
C ALA A 164 -10.31 -2.17 -9.16
N GLY A 165 -10.84 -2.35 -10.36
CA GLY A 165 -12.03 -1.63 -10.83
C GLY A 165 -11.78 -0.16 -11.21
N GLY A 166 -10.54 0.25 -11.41
CA GLY A 166 -10.14 1.57 -11.89
C GLY A 166 -10.04 2.66 -10.81
N ARG A 167 -10.35 2.35 -9.56
CA ARG A 167 -10.21 3.30 -8.45
C ARG A 167 -8.92 3.08 -7.69
N GLY A 168 -8.08 4.12 -7.68
CA GLY A 168 -6.87 4.17 -6.87
C GLY A 168 -7.13 4.69 -5.46
N ARG A 169 -6.05 4.87 -4.69
CA ARG A 169 -6.11 5.51 -3.37
C ARG A 169 -6.76 6.91 -3.46
N PRO A 170 -7.51 7.32 -2.48
CA PRO A 170 -7.68 6.76 -1.12
C PRO A 170 -8.79 5.70 -0.99
N PHE A 171 -9.26 5.11 -2.09
CA PHE A 171 -10.23 4.01 -2.05
C PHE A 171 -9.54 2.72 -1.60
N PRO A 172 -10.26 1.80 -0.93
CA PRO A 172 -9.69 0.56 -0.40
C PRO A 172 -9.48 -0.53 -1.44
N ASP A 173 -9.86 -0.27 -2.69
CA ASP A 173 -10.08 -1.25 -3.75
C ASP A 173 -8.85 -2.14 -4.00
N MET A 174 -7.64 -1.57 -4.06
CA MET A 174 -6.42 -2.37 -4.27
C MET A 174 -6.08 -3.25 -3.06
N VAL A 175 -6.31 -2.77 -1.84
CA VAL A 175 -6.09 -3.57 -0.62
C VAL A 175 -7.08 -4.72 -0.55
N LEU A 176 -8.36 -4.45 -0.86
CA LEU A 176 -9.41 -5.48 -0.91
C LEU A 176 -9.18 -6.46 -2.06
N ALA A 177 -8.69 -5.99 -3.22
CA ALA A 177 -8.30 -6.87 -4.33
C ALA A 177 -7.12 -7.78 -3.94
N ALA A 178 -6.12 -7.26 -3.21
CA ALA A 178 -5.03 -8.07 -2.66
C ALA A 178 -5.56 -9.14 -1.70
N PHE A 179 -6.43 -8.75 -0.76
CA PHE A 179 -7.08 -9.67 0.18
C PHE A 179 -7.82 -10.80 -0.53
N LEU A 180 -8.69 -10.46 -1.49
CA LEU A 180 -9.52 -11.44 -2.20
C LEU A 180 -8.70 -12.35 -3.14
N ARG A 181 -7.70 -11.81 -3.84
CA ARG A 181 -6.93 -12.57 -4.83
C ARG A 181 -5.92 -13.49 -4.19
N THR A 182 -5.35 -13.10 -3.04
CA THR A 182 -4.33 -13.94 -2.38
C THR A 182 -4.93 -14.99 -1.47
N GLY A 183 -6.09 -14.71 -0.84
CA GLY A 183 -6.64 -15.57 0.19
C GLY A 183 -5.69 -15.83 1.37
N ALA A 184 -4.68 -14.97 1.53
CA ALA A 184 -3.62 -15.17 2.52
C ALA A 184 -4.11 -15.10 3.98
N VAL A 185 -5.21 -14.41 4.21
CA VAL A 185 -5.87 -14.26 5.52
C VAL A 185 -7.38 -14.39 5.36
N ALA A 186 -8.04 -14.93 6.38
CA ALA A 186 -9.51 -15.05 6.41
C ALA A 186 -10.18 -13.75 6.88
N ASP A 187 -9.47 -12.92 7.63
CA ASP A 187 -9.95 -11.67 8.21
C ASP A 187 -9.10 -10.51 7.69
N VAL A 188 -9.74 -9.51 7.08
CA VAL A 188 -9.05 -8.32 6.56
C VAL A 188 -8.28 -7.57 7.66
N ARG A 189 -8.68 -7.69 8.92
CA ARG A 189 -7.95 -7.14 10.07
C ARG A 189 -6.57 -7.78 10.28
N ARG A 190 -6.26 -8.88 9.60
CA ARG A 190 -4.96 -9.55 9.56
C ARG A 190 -4.11 -9.11 8.36
N THR A 191 -4.51 -8.00 7.74
CA THR A 191 -3.76 -7.32 6.68
C THR A 191 -2.96 -6.16 7.26
N VAL A 192 -1.74 -6.02 6.79
CA VAL A 192 -0.87 -4.87 7.02
C VAL A 192 -0.83 -4.03 5.75
N VAL A 193 -1.02 -2.73 5.87
CA VAL A 193 -0.83 -1.77 4.77
C VAL A 193 0.29 -0.82 5.14
N ALA A 194 1.25 -0.61 4.25
CA ALA A 194 2.31 0.38 4.46
C ALA A 194 2.48 1.29 3.24
N GLY A 195 2.69 2.59 3.51
CA GLY A 195 2.87 3.63 2.50
C GLY A 195 3.38 4.93 3.10
N ASP A 196 3.78 5.86 2.24
CA ASP A 196 4.37 7.14 2.63
C ASP A 196 3.39 8.32 2.56
N THR A 197 2.15 8.07 2.09
CA THR A 197 1.17 9.14 1.90
C THR A 197 -0.09 8.98 2.77
N SER A 198 -0.78 10.10 2.99
CA SER A 198 -2.10 10.09 3.64
C SER A 198 -3.14 9.26 2.86
N TYR A 199 -2.95 9.09 1.56
CA TYR A 199 -3.84 8.28 0.72
C TYR A 199 -3.66 6.77 0.96
N ASP A 200 -2.43 6.33 1.27
CA ASP A 200 -2.16 4.95 1.71
C ASP A 200 -2.83 4.68 3.05
N MET A 201 -2.68 5.61 4.00
CA MET A 201 -3.31 5.50 5.31
C MET A 201 -4.83 5.39 5.19
N LEU A 202 -5.45 6.29 4.43
CA LEU A 202 -6.90 6.24 4.20
C LEU A 202 -7.35 4.97 3.51
N SER A 203 -6.59 4.47 2.53
CA SER A 203 -6.87 3.20 1.84
C SER A 203 -6.81 2.01 2.81
N GLY A 204 -5.79 1.97 3.66
CA GLY A 204 -5.64 0.96 4.72
C GLY A 204 -6.78 1.00 5.74
N VAL A 205 -7.09 2.18 6.28
CA VAL A 205 -8.20 2.36 7.24
C VAL A 205 -9.53 1.95 6.63
N ARG A 206 -9.83 2.40 5.41
CA ARG A 206 -11.09 2.09 4.72
C ARG A 206 -11.23 0.63 4.33
N SER A 207 -10.13 -0.09 4.14
CA SER A 207 -10.16 -1.53 3.90
C SER A 207 -10.44 -2.35 5.17
N GLY A 208 -10.24 -1.77 6.35
CA GLY A 208 -10.32 -2.47 7.62
C GLY A 208 -9.01 -3.19 8.01
N ALA A 209 -7.87 -2.85 7.41
CA ALA A 209 -6.57 -3.42 7.76
C ALA A 209 -6.24 -3.20 9.25
N GLY A 210 -5.67 -4.21 9.90
CA GLY A 210 -5.36 -4.16 11.34
C GLY A 210 -4.13 -3.32 11.66
N ILE A 211 -3.15 -3.30 10.75
CA ILE A 211 -1.98 -2.42 10.84
C ILE A 211 -1.95 -1.52 9.61
N VAL A 212 -1.90 -0.21 9.86
CA VAL A 212 -1.70 0.82 8.84
C VAL A 212 -0.42 1.57 9.21
N ALA A 213 0.67 1.28 8.52
CA ALA A 213 1.99 1.81 8.83
C ALA A 213 2.37 2.93 7.86
N GLY A 214 2.60 4.13 8.38
CA GLY A 214 3.21 5.20 7.61
C GLY A 214 4.73 5.07 7.61
N VAL A 215 5.41 5.37 6.48
CA VAL A 215 6.87 5.44 6.40
C VAL A 215 7.32 6.85 6.05
N LEU A 216 8.46 7.30 6.62
CA LEU A 216 8.97 8.66 6.48
C LEU A 216 9.97 8.82 5.32
N THR A 217 10.01 7.85 4.41
CA THR A 217 10.93 7.85 3.25
C THR A 217 10.39 8.58 2.02
N GLY A 218 9.12 9.02 2.07
CA GLY A 218 8.45 9.61 0.92
C GLY A 218 7.84 10.99 1.18
N ALA A 219 6.61 11.23 0.71
CA ALA A 219 6.05 12.57 0.53
C ALA A 219 5.50 13.22 1.81
N HIS A 220 5.01 12.44 2.79
CA HIS A 220 4.31 13.01 3.94
C HIS A 220 5.03 12.82 5.26
N ASP A 221 4.90 13.83 6.12
CA ASP A 221 5.45 13.83 7.48
C ASP A 221 4.62 12.97 8.46
N ARG A 222 5.21 12.73 9.64
CA ARG A 222 4.62 11.96 10.73
C ARG A 222 3.22 12.42 11.12
N ASP A 223 3.05 13.73 11.28
CA ASP A 223 1.81 14.31 11.75
C ASP A 223 0.69 14.13 10.72
N ARG A 224 1.01 14.27 9.44
CA ARG A 224 0.05 14.05 8.36
C ARG A 224 -0.35 12.59 8.26
N LEU A 225 0.61 11.66 8.34
CA LEU A 225 0.33 10.22 8.34
C LEU A 225 -0.55 9.83 9.53
N ALA A 226 -0.20 10.27 10.74
CA ALA A 226 -0.96 9.98 11.95
C ALA A 226 -2.41 10.52 11.89
N ARG A 227 -2.59 11.78 11.44
CA ARG A 227 -3.94 12.35 11.28
C ARG A 227 -4.82 11.62 10.29
N HIS A 228 -4.25 10.87 9.35
CA HIS A 228 -5.00 10.11 8.34
C HIS A 228 -5.12 8.61 8.66
N GLY A 229 -4.79 8.22 9.90
CA GLY A 229 -5.10 6.90 10.42
C GLY A 229 -3.95 5.92 10.43
N ALA A 230 -2.70 6.38 10.32
CA ALA A 230 -1.55 5.52 10.60
C ALA A 230 -1.64 5.01 12.04
N THR A 231 -1.67 3.69 12.22
CA THR A 231 -1.56 3.06 13.53
C THR A 231 -0.13 3.11 14.05
N HIS A 232 0.83 3.14 13.13
CA HIS A 232 2.27 3.21 13.40
C HIS A 232 2.95 4.10 12.36
N VAL A 233 4.02 4.80 12.76
CA VAL A 233 4.86 5.58 11.84
C VAL A 233 6.31 5.21 12.02
N LEU A 234 6.89 4.63 10.98
CA LEU A 234 8.24 4.08 10.90
C LEU A 234 9.18 5.04 10.17
N GLY A 235 10.47 4.91 10.39
CA GLY A 235 11.48 5.61 9.60
C GLY A 235 11.51 5.12 8.15
N SER A 236 11.37 3.81 7.94
CA SER A 236 11.33 3.18 6.61
C SER A 236 10.59 1.84 6.65
N VAL A 237 10.33 1.27 5.47
CA VAL A 237 9.74 -0.07 5.32
C VAL A 237 10.64 -1.17 5.88
N ALA A 238 11.94 -0.93 6.03
CA ALA A 238 12.88 -1.89 6.62
C ALA A 238 12.53 -2.26 8.09
N GLU A 239 11.80 -1.38 8.80
CA GLU A 239 11.37 -1.62 10.18
C GLU A 239 10.06 -2.44 10.27
N LEU A 240 9.38 -2.64 9.14
CA LEU A 240 8.05 -3.26 9.12
C LEU A 240 8.03 -4.71 9.62
N PRO A 241 9.00 -5.60 9.26
CA PRO A 241 9.01 -6.96 9.79
C PRO A 241 9.07 -7.00 11.32
N ASP A 242 9.90 -6.15 11.94
CA ASP A 242 10.00 -6.07 13.39
C ASP A 242 8.74 -5.48 14.04
N LEU A 243 8.09 -4.53 13.40
CA LEU A 243 6.80 -4.01 13.86
C LEU A 243 5.77 -5.13 13.93
N ILE A 244 5.63 -5.91 12.85
CA ILE A 244 4.64 -6.99 12.78
C ILE A 244 4.93 -8.06 13.85
N ALA A 245 6.20 -8.46 14.00
CA ALA A 245 6.60 -9.42 15.02
C ALA A 245 6.24 -8.95 16.44
N ARG A 246 6.48 -7.66 16.75
CA ARG A 246 6.09 -7.08 18.05
C ARG A 246 4.57 -7.03 18.24
N ALA A 247 3.81 -6.72 17.21
CA ALA A 247 2.35 -6.69 17.27
C ALA A 247 1.77 -8.09 17.55
N GLU A 248 2.29 -9.11 16.88
CA GLU A 248 1.89 -10.51 17.10
C GLU A 248 2.28 -10.99 18.50
N ALA A 249 3.47 -10.65 18.97
CA ALA A 249 3.92 -11.01 20.33
C ALA A 249 3.04 -10.36 21.42
N ALA A 250 2.58 -9.13 21.21
CA ALA A 250 1.69 -8.42 22.14
C ALA A 250 0.26 -9.01 22.15
N GLU A 251 -0.15 -9.67 21.08
CA GLU A 251 -1.46 -10.33 20.98
C GLU A 251 -1.43 -11.80 21.44
N ALA A 252 -0.24 -12.39 21.63
CA ALA A 252 -0.10 -13.77 22.09
C ALA A 252 -0.72 -13.93 23.49
N PRO A 253 -1.52 -14.96 23.77
CA PRO A 253 -2.00 -15.23 25.11
C PRO A 253 -0.81 -15.40 26.07
N GLY A 254 -0.87 -14.67 27.19
CA GLY A 254 0.15 -14.83 28.23
C GLY A 254 0.26 -16.30 28.68
N PRO A 255 1.40 -16.73 29.26
CA PRO A 255 1.55 -18.07 29.74
C PRO A 255 0.39 -18.38 30.72
N VAL A 256 -0.36 -19.44 30.41
CA VAL A 256 -1.40 -19.96 31.33
C VAL A 256 -0.68 -20.28 32.63
N ALA A 257 -0.96 -19.52 33.70
CA ALA A 257 -0.44 -19.81 35.02
C ALA A 257 -0.78 -21.26 35.36
N GLY A 258 0.26 -22.08 35.51
CA GLY A 258 0.14 -23.51 35.61
C GLY A 258 -0.88 -23.91 36.67
N ALA A 259 -1.72 -24.86 36.32
CA ALA A 259 -2.45 -25.66 37.29
C ALA A 259 -1.39 -26.46 38.07
N GLU A 260 -0.95 -25.90 39.20
CA GLU A 260 -0.32 -26.72 40.23
C GLU A 260 -1.42 -27.55 40.87
N ALA A 261 -1.34 -28.86 40.67
CA ALA A 261 -2.15 -29.87 41.33
C ALA A 261 -1.58 -30.23 42.69
#